data_f88b40d82fcf490bd9ae5a7ff2843bde
#
_entry.id   f88b40d82fcf490bd9ae5a7ff2843bde
#
_cell.length_a   1.000
_cell.length_b   1.000
_cell.length_c   1.000
_cell.angle_alpha   90.00
_cell.angle_beta   90.00
_cell.angle_gamma   90.00
#
_symmetry.space_group_name_H-M   'P 1'
#
loop_
_entity.id
_entity.type
_entity.pdbx_description
1 polymer ?
#
loop_
_entity_poly.entity_id
_entity_poly.type
_entity_poly.pdbx_seq_one_letter_code
_entity_poly.pdbx_strand_id
1 'polypeptide(L)' 'VSDLAVIVEQLRVIEEQLRDLAYERLRAAAAGNADAADDEKRLLRARRAVERAVHALEPGADVDEGY' A
#
# COMPACT_ATOMS: atom_id res chain seq x y z
N VAL A 1 6.12 -6.17 23.12
CA VAL A 1 5.66 -5.67 21.83
C VAL A 1 5.90 -4.18 21.76
N SER A 2 6.53 -3.71 20.73
CA SER A 2 6.84 -2.30 20.62
C SER A 2 5.72 -1.56 19.91
N ASP A 3 5.61 -0.28 20.20
CA ASP A 3 4.65 0.57 19.54
C ASP A 3 4.91 0.62 18.03
N LEU A 4 6.18 0.52 17.68
CA LEU A 4 6.58 0.53 16.29
C LEU A 4 6.03 -0.70 15.57
N ALA A 5 6.11 -1.86 16.20
CA ALA A 5 5.60 -3.09 15.60
C ALA A 5 4.09 -3.02 15.41
N VAL A 6 3.39 -2.36 16.31
CA VAL A 6 1.94 -2.20 16.18
C VAL A 6 1.62 -1.34 14.97
N ILE A 7 2.36 -0.26 14.79
CA ILE A 7 2.14 0.63 13.65
C ILE A 7 2.42 -0.10 12.34
N VAL A 8 3.50 -0.87 12.29
CA VAL A 8 3.82 -1.64 11.09
C VAL A 8 2.68 -2.60 10.75
N GLU A 9 2.15 -3.27 11.78
CA GLU A 9 1.06 -4.20 11.54
C GLU A 9 -0.16 -3.50 10.98
N GLN A 10 -0.49 -2.33 11.51
CA GLN A 10 -1.62 -1.56 11.01
C GLN A 10 -1.41 -1.12 9.58
N LEU A 11 -0.20 -0.73 9.24
CA LEU A 11 0.12 -0.33 7.88
C LEU A 11 -0.01 -1.50 6.91
N ARG A 12 0.36 -2.70 7.34
CA ARG A 12 0.23 -3.87 6.49
C ARG A 12 -1.23 -4.19 6.20
N VAL A 13 -2.11 -4.00 7.21
CA VAL A 13 -3.53 -4.20 6.99
C VAL A 13 -4.06 -3.18 5.99
N ILE A 14 -3.62 -1.93 6.13
CA ILE A 14 -4.03 -0.88 5.20
C ILE A 14 -3.55 -1.18 3.79
N GLU A 15 -2.32 -1.70 3.66
CA GLU A 15 -1.78 -2.07 2.37
C GLU A 15 -2.66 -3.11 1.69
N GLU A 16 -3.12 -4.10 2.44
CA GLU A 16 -4.02 -5.11 1.91
C GLU A 16 -5.36 -4.52 1.48
N GLN A 17 -5.88 -3.61 2.29
CA GLN A 17 -7.15 -2.97 1.96
C GLN A 17 -7.04 -2.14 0.68
N LEU A 18 -5.92 -1.46 0.52
CA LEU A 18 -5.70 -0.68 -0.69
C LEU A 18 -5.59 -1.58 -1.92
N ARG A 19 -4.91 -2.71 -1.77
CA ARG A 19 -4.77 -3.67 -2.86
C ARG A 19 -6.13 -4.24 -3.26
N ASP A 20 -6.94 -4.63 -2.28
CA ASP A 20 -8.24 -5.21 -2.56
C ASP A 20 -9.17 -4.22 -3.23
N LEU A 21 -9.14 -2.98 -2.75
CA LEU A 21 -9.97 -1.95 -3.34
C LEU A 21 -9.51 -1.60 -4.75
N ALA A 22 -8.20 -1.58 -4.96
CA ALA A 22 -7.66 -1.33 -6.30
C ALA A 22 -8.10 -2.41 -7.28
N TYR A 23 -8.16 -3.66 -6.82
CA TYR A 23 -8.62 -4.74 -7.67
C TYR A 23 -10.08 -4.56 -8.06
N GLU A 24 -10.92 -4.14 -7.11
CA GLU A 24 -12.32 -3.85 -7.41
C GLU A 24 -12.46 -2.73 -8.41
N ARG A 25 -11.66 -1.69 -8.28
CA ARG A 25 -11.70 -0.57 -9.21
C ARG A 25 -11.22 -0.97 -10.60
N LEU A 26 -10.25 -1.86 -10.65
CA LEU A 26 -9.78 -2.37 -11.92
C LEU A 26 -10.90 -3.11 -12.66
N ARG A 27 -11.66 -3.91 -11.92
CA ARG A 27 -12.78 -4.63 -12.52
C ARG A 27 -13.86 -3.67 -13.00
N ALA A 28 -14.14 -2.64 -12.23
CA ALA A 28 -15.13 -1.64 -12.63
C ALA A 28 -14.67 -0.87 -13.86
N ALA A 29 -13.38 -0.59 -13.94
CA ALA A 29 -12.81 0.10 -15.10
C ALA A 29 -12.95 -0.77 -16.35
N ALA A 30 -12.71 -2.06 -16.21
CA ALA A 30 -12.84 -3.00 -17.32
C ALA A 30 -14.28 -3.08 -17.81
N ALA A 31 -15.23 -2.79 -16.93
CA ALA A 31 -16.64 -2.79 -17.27
C ALA A 31 -17.10 -1.43 -17.85
N GLY A 32 -16.17 -0.50 -18.03
CA GLY A 32 -16.50 0.78 -18.68
C GLY A 32 -16.55 1.99 -17.78
N ASN A 33 -16.23 1.85 -16.49
CA ASN A 33 -16.26 2.98 -15.57
C ASN A 33 -14.93 3.72 -15.61
N ALA A 34 -14.90 4.87 -16.28
CA ALA A 34 -13.67 5.64 -16.46
C ALA A 34 -13.13 6.20 -15.13
N ASP A 35 -14.02 6.61 -14.23
CA ASP A 35 -13.58 7.14 -12.95
C ASP A 35 -12.88 6.06 -12.13
N ALA A 36 -13.31 4.82 -12.28
CA ALA A 36 -12.69 3.72 -11.55
C ALA A 36 -11.25 3.50 -11.99
N ALA A 37 -10.93 3.79 -13.26
CA ALA A 37 -9.55 3.64 -13.72
C ALA A 37 -8.62 4.63 -13.01
N ASP A 38 -9.09 5.85 -12.81
CA ASP A 38 -8.30 6.85 -12.10
C ASP A 38 -8.17 6.49 -10.63
N ASP A 39 -9.24 6.00 -10.03
CA ASP A 39 -9.21 5.56 -8.65
C ASP A 39 -8.22 4.42 -8.44
N GLU A 40 -8.20 3.50 -9.38
CA GLU A 40 -7.30 2.36 -9.30
C GLU A 40 -5.84 2.83 -9.28
N LYS A 41 -5.50 3.79 -10.13
CA LYS A 41 -4.14 4.33 -10.16
C LYS A 41 -3.76 5.02 -8.86
N ARG A 42 -4.72 5.76 -8.28
CA ARG A 42 -4.47 6.42 -7.00
C ARG A 42 -4.25 5.42 -5.89
N LEU A 43 -5.04 4.35 -5.88
CA LEU A 43 -4.93 3.33 -4.86
C LEU A 43 -3.61 2.59 -4.95
N LEU A 44 -3.14 2.30 -6.17
CA LEU A 44 -1.86 1.64 -6.34
C LEU A 44 -0.70 2.54 -5.92
N ARG A 45 -0.82 3.84 -6.19
CA ARG A 45 0.19 4.79 -5.77
C ARG A 45 0.25 4.88 -4.25
N ALA A 46 -0.93 4.92 -3.62
CA ALA A 46 -1.02 4.95 -2.16
C ALA A 46 -0.45 3.68 -1.55
N ARG A 47 -0.72 2.54 -2.17
CA ARG A 47 -0.20 1.28 -1.69
C ARG A 47 1.32 1.27 -1.68
N ARG A 48 1.94 1.78 -2.75
CA ARG A 48 3.40 1.87 -2.80
C ARG A 48 3.96 2.77 -1.71
N ALA A 49 3.25 3.87 -1.43
CA ALA A 49 3.68 4.78 -0.38
C ALA A 49 3.60 4.12 0.99
N VAL A 50 2.55 3.36 1.24
CA VAL A 50 2.41 2.62 2.50
C VAL A 50 3.50 1.56 2.60
N GLU A 51 3.79 0.88 1.50
CA GLU A 51 4.85 -0.13 1.46
C GLU A 51 6.20 0.49 1.82
N ARG A 52 6.49 1.67 1.29
CA ARG A 52 7.72 2.37 1.65
C ARG A 52 7.75 2.74 3.12
N ALA A 53 6.59 3.12 3.67
CA ALA A 53 6.51 3.45 5.09
C ALA A 53 6.79 2.23 5.96
N VAL A 54 6.26 1.08 5.56
CA VAL A 54 6.53 -0.17 6.28
C VAL A 54 8.02 -0.46 6.26
N HIS A 55 8.65 -0.37 5.10
CA HIS A 55 10.09 -0.63 5.00
C HIS A 55 10.91 0.33 5.82
N ALA A 56 10.49 1.58 5.88
CA ALA A 56 11.22 2.57 6.66
C ALA A 56 11.17 2.29 8.16
N LEU A 57 10.11 1.61 8.61
CA LEU A 57 9.94 1.34 10.03
C LEU A 57 10.48 -0.02 10.44
N GLU A 58 10.71 -0.91 9.50
CA GLU A 58 11.15 -2.26 9.85
C GLU A 58 12.62 -2.29 10.22
N PRO A 59 12.97 -3.09 11.23
CA PRO A 59 14.36 -3.23 11.61
C PRO A 59 15.16 -3.78 10.44
N GLY A 60 16.32 -3.22 10.21
CA GLY A 60 17.17 -3.70 9.15
C GLY A 60 16.92 -3.09 7.79
N ALA A 61 15.87 -2.32 7.64
CA ALA A 61 15.60 -1.70 6.36
C ALA A 61 16.70 -0.74 5.95
N ASP A 62 17.37 -0.16 6.93
CA ASP A 62 18.43 0.77 6.64
C ASP A 62 19.69 0.12 6.18
N VAL A 63 19.85 -1.13 6.46
CA VAL A 63 21.08 -1.83 6.14
C VAL A 63 21.33 -1.80 4.66
N ASP A 64 20.32 -1.90 3.89
CA ASP A 64 20.46 -1.94 2.46
C ASP A 64 20.87 -0.64 1.88
N GLU A 65 20.63 0.42 2.60
CA GLU A 65 20.94 1.68 2.10
C GLU A 65 22.34 2.00 2.30
N GLY A 66 23.01 1.27 3.07
CA GLY A 66 24.33 1.62 3.46
C GLY A 66 25.13 1.68 2.26
N TYR A 67 25.17 1.66 1.36
CA TYR A 67 26.09 1.77 0.36
C TYR A 67 26.91 2.95 0.39
#